data_203fe7465ca5c351bd0ea412da39aa24
#
_entry.id   203fe7465ca5c351bd0ea412da39aa24
#
_cell.length_a   1.000
_cell.length_b   1.000
_cell.length_c   1.000
_cell.angle_alpha   90.00
_cell.angle_beta   90.00
_cell.angle_gamma   90.00
#
_symmetry.space_group_name_H-M   'P 1'
#
loop_
_entity.id
_entity.type
_entity.pdbx_description
1 polymer ?
#
loop_
_entity_poly.entity_id
_entity_poly.type
_entity_poly.pdbx_seq_one_letter_code
_entity_poly.pdbx_strand_id
1 'polypeptide(L)'
;MRIAMIGTGYVGLVSGACFSEFGTEVVCVDKDAGKIERLLDGIMPIYEPGLDALVAKNVAAGRLSFTTDLGMAVKGADIVFIAVGTPTRRGGGHADLSYVYAAAEEIG
;
A
#
# COMPACT_ATOMS: atom_id res chain seq x y z
N MET A 1 11.49 10.60 -7.63
CA MET A 1 10.93 10.53 -6.26
C MET A 1 10.38 9.14 -6.03
N ARG A 2 10.59 8.59 -4.85
CA ARG A 2 10.09 7.28 -4.47
C ARG A 2 9.12 7.42 -3.30
N ILE A 3 7.97 6.77 -3.40
CA ILE A 3 6.94 6.77 -2.36
C ILE A 3 6.84 5.37 -1.77
N ALA A 4 6.80 5.29 -0.44
CA ALA A 4 6.41 4.07 0.25
C ALA A 4 4.95 4.22 0.70
N MET A 5 4.08 3.32 0.21
CA MET A 5 2.68 3.29 0.56
C MET A 5 2.44 2.14 1.54
N ILE A 6 2.15 2.45 2.79
CA ILE A 6 1.99 1.45 3.82
C ILE A 6 0.53 1.08 3.97
N GLY A 7 0.20 -0.16 3.65
CA GLY A 7 -1.15 -0.69 3.59
C GLY A 7 -1.62 -0.86 2.16
N THR A 8 -2.17 -2.04 1.86
CA THR A 8 -2.68 -2.37 0.52
C THR A 8 -4.19 -2.59 0.52
N GLY A 9 -4.90 -1.88 1.40
CA GLY A 9 -6.35 -1.79 1.35
C GLY A 9 -6.78 -0.90 0.18
N TYR A 10 -8.06 -0.56 0.12
CA TYR A 10 -8.60 0.22 -0.99
C TYR A 10 -7.79 1.51 -1.23
N VAL A 11 -7.64 2.32 -0.19
CA VAL A 11 -6.99 3.64 -0.34
C VAL A 11 -5.53 3.49 -0.74
N GLY A 12 -4.79 2.60 -0.06
CA GLY A 12 -3.36 2.42 -0.33
C GLY A 12 -3.10 1.87 -1.72
N LEU A 13 -3.86 0.88 -2.14
CA LEU A 13 -3.68 0.24 -3.44
C LEU A 13 -4.06 1.18 -4.58
N VAL A 14 -5.21 1.84 -4.49
CA VAL A 14 -5.67 2.78 -5.52
C VAL A 14 -4.73 3.97 -5.61
N SER A 15 -4.36 4.56 -4.47
CA SER A 15 -3.44 5.70 -4.43
C SER A 15 -2.07 5.33 -4.99
N GLY A 16 -1.55 4.17 -4.60
CA GLY A 16 -0.26 3.70 -5.11
C GLY A 16 -0.26 3.50 -6.62
N ALA A 17 -1.31 2.89 -7.15
CA ALA A 17 -1.47 2.69 -8.58
C ALA A 17 -1.56 4.04 -9.32
N CYS A 18 -2.33 4.98 -8.78
CA CYS A 18 -2.48 6.31 -9.39
C CYS A 18 -1.17 7.10 -9.40
N PHE A 19 -0.44 7.11 -8.27
CA PHE A 19 0.86 7.79 -8.22
C PHE A 19 1.86 7.20 -9.19
N SER A 20 1.89 5.87 -9.32
CA SER A 20 2.79 5.22 -10.27
C SER A 20 2.42 5.54 -11.71
N GLU A 21 1.12 5.69 -12.01
CA GLU A 21 0.67 6.09 -13.34
C GLU A 21 1.18 7.48 -13.74
N PHE A 22 1.36 8.38 -12.77
CA PHE A 22 1.94 9.70 -13.02
C PHE A 22 3.46 9.66 -13.17
N GLY A 23 4.07 8.48 -13.11
CA GLY A 23 5.52 8.34 -13.29
C GLY A 23 6.31 8.27 -11.99
N THR A 24 5.66 8.30 -10.84
CA THR A 24 6.31 8.19 -9.55
C THR A 24 6.55 6.72 -9.20
N GLU A 25 7.74 6.40 -8.69
CA GLU A 25 8.05 5.06 -8.23
C GLU A 25 7.39 4.83 -6.86
N VAL A 26 6.58 3.76 -6.75
CA VAL A 26 5.82 3.46 -5.53
C VAL A 26 6.11 2.03 -5.08
N VAL A 27 6.41 1.88 -3.80
CA VAL A 27 6.52 0.57 -3.15
C VAL A 27 5.36 0.45 -2.17
N CYS A 28 4.48 -0.51 -2.40
CA CYS A 28 3.36 -0.79 -1.50
C CYS A 28 3.77 -1.86 -0.49
N VAL A 29 3.50 -1.62 0.77
CA VAL A 29 3.88 -2.50 1.87
C VAL A 29 2.65 -3.00 2.61
N ASP A 30 2.61 -4.29 2.92
CA ASP A 30 1.57 -4.86 3.76
C ASP A 30 2.18 -5.98 4.60
N LYS A 31 1.67 -6.15 5.81
CA LYS A 31 2.12 -7.21 6.71
C LYS A 31 1.63 -8.59 6.28
N ASP A 32 0.54 -8.65 5.54
CA ASP A 32 -0.07 -9.88 5.09
C ASP A 32 0.66 -10.42 3.86
N ALA A 33 1.53 -11.40 4.06
CA ALA A 33 2.29 -12.00 2.97
C ALA A 33 1.39 -12.65 1.91
N GLY A 34 0.27 -13.22 2.32
CA GLY A 34 -0.69 -13.80 1.38
C GLY A 34 -1.33 -12.76 0.48
N LYS A 35 -1.62 -11.58 1.04
CA LYS A 35 -2.17 -10.46 0.26
C LYS A 35 -1.14 -9.96 -0.77
N ILE A 36 0.11 -9.82 -0.36
CA ILE A 36 1.20 -9.40 -1.26
C ILE A 36 1.40 -10.44 -2.36
N GLU A 37 1.39 -11.70 -2.01
CA GLU A 37 1.53 -12.79 -2.99
C GLU A 37 0.42 -12.75 -4.04
N ARG A 38 -0.83 -12.55 -3.63
CA ARG A 38 -1.95 -12.44 -4.56
C ARG A 38 -1.80 -11.22 -5.47
N LEU A 39 -1.35 -10.10 -4.93
CA LEU A 39 -1.10 -8.88 -5.73
C LEU A 39 -0.02 -9.11 -6.78
N LEU A 40 1.05 -9.82 -6.42
CA LEU A 40 2.11 -10.18 -7.36
C LEU A 40 1.62 -11.11 -8.46
N ASP A 41 0.62 -11.93 -8.16
CA ASP A 41 -0.02 -12.82 -9.13
C ASP A 41 -1.10 -12.12 -9.96
N GLY A 42 -1.33 -10.84 -9.73
CA GLY A 42 -2.33 -10.06 -10.46
C GLY A 42 -3.75 -10.18 -9.90
N ILE A 43 -3.91 -10.75 -8.73
CA ILE A 43 -5.21 -10.91 -8.09
C ILE A 43 -5.47 -9.71 -7.17
N MET A 44 -6.49 -8.92 -7.52
CA MET A 44 -6.83 -7.73 -6.74
C MET A 44 -7.71 -8.09 -5.54
N PRO A 45 -7.43 -7.54 -4.35
CA PRO A 45 -8.24 -7.80 -3.16
C PRO A 45 -9.58 -7.06 -3.16
N ILE A 46 -9.75 -6.12 -4.07
CA ILE A 46 -10.96 -5.31 -4.20
C ILE A 46 -11.38 -5.27 -5.65
N TYR A 47 -12.69 -5.12 -5.89
CA TYR A 47 -13.21 -4.93 -7.24
C TYR A 47 -13.31 -3.45 -7.54
N GLU A 48 -12.45 -2.98 -8.42
CA GLU A 48 -12.46 -1.62 -8.93
C GLU A 48 -12.20 -1.69 -10.43
N PRO A 49 -13.17 -1.25 -11.29
CA PRO A 49 -13.00 -1.35 -12.73
C PRO A 49 -11.72 -0.66 -13.21
N GLY A 50 -10.90 -1.40 -13.95
CA GLY A 50 -9.67 -0.87 -14.50
C GLY A 50 -8.46 -0.90 -13.56
N LEU A 51 -8.66 -1.21 -12.27
CA LEU A 51 -7.55 -1.22 -11.32
C LEU A 51 -6.54 -2.32 -11.62
N ASP A 52 -7.02 -3.50 -11.97
CA ASP A 52 -6.15 -4.63 -12.32
C ASP A 52 -5.24 -4.31 -13.50
N ALA A 53 -5.78 -3.69 -14.53
CA ALA A 53 -5.00 -3.26 -15.71
C ALA A 53 -3.99 -2.17 -15.34
N LEU A 54 -4.40 -1.20 -14.52
CA LEU A 54 -3.53 -0.12 -14.07
C LEU A 54 -2.36 -0.65 -13.24
N VAL A 55 -2.63 -1.55 -12.31
CA VAL A 55 -1.60 -2.18 -11.49
C VAL A 55 -0.64 -2.99 -12.36
N ALA A 56 -1.17 -3.83 -13.24
CA ALA A 56 -0.34 -4.66 -14.12
C ALA A 56 0.58 -3.82 -15.01
N LYS A 57 0.05 -2.74 -15.58
CA LYS A 57 0.81 -1.82 -16.42
C LYS A 57 1.99 -1.22 -15.66
N ASN A 58 1.75 -0.74 -14.45
CA ASN A 58 2.78 -0.06 -13.68
C ASN A 58 3.78 -1.01 -13.04
N VAL A 59 3.36 -2.22 -12.69
CA VAL A 59 4.28 -3.27 -12.25
C VAL A 59 5.22 -3.65 -13.39
N ALA A 60 4.69 -3.85 -14.58
CA ALA A 60 5.49 -4.19 -15.76
C ALA A 60 6.48 -3.06 -16.11
N ALA A 61 6.11 -1.82 -15.88
CA ALA A 61 6.96 -0.66 -16.14
C ALA A 61 8.02 -0.43 -15.04
N GLY A 62 7.96 -1.20 -13.95
CA GLY A 62 8.90 -1.06 -12.84
C GLY A 62 8.62 0.12 -11.91
N ARG A 63 7.46 0.76 -12.04
CA ARG A 63 7.09 1.92 -11.20
C ARG A 63 6.28 1.53 -9.97
N LEU A 64 5.71 0.33 -9.94
CA LEU A 64 4.89 -0.14 -8.82
C LEU A 64 5.40 -1.49 -8.38
N SER A 65 5.62 -1.65 -7.08
CA SER A 65 6.05 -2.91 -6.51
C SER A 65 5.38 -3.15 -5.16
N PHE A 66 5.42 -4.39 -4.70
CA PHE A 66 4.78 -4.82 -3.46
C PHE A 66 5.78 -5.60 -2.61
N THR A 67 5.76 -5.37 -1.30
CA THR A 67 6.66 -6.08 -0.39
C THR A 67 6.03 -6.18 1.01
N THR A 68 6.50 -7.15 1.80
CA THR A 68 6.20 -7.22 3.22
C THR A 68 7.28 -6.56 4.07
N ASP A 69 8.37 -6.11 3.45
CA ASP A 69 9.52 -5.53 4.14
C ASP A 69 9.37 -4.01 4.28
N LEU A 70 8.78 -3.59 5.39
CA LEU A 70 8.55 -2.18 5.69
C LEU A 70 9.86 -1.41 5.79
N GLY A 71 10.86 -1.96 6.48
CA GLY A 71 12.14 -1.28 6.69
C GLY A 71 12.84 -0.96 5.37
N MET A 72 12.86 -1.92 4.45
CA MET A 72 13.46 -1.72 3.14
C MET A 72 12.72 -0.65 2.34
N ALA A 73 11.39 -0.69 2.35
CA ALA A 73 10.58 0.25 1.59
C ALA A 73 10.76 1.68 2.09
N VAL A 74 10.73 1.87 3.41
CA VAL A 74 10.85 3.20 4.02
C VAL A 74 12.25 3.76 3.83
N LYS A 75 13.28 2.93 3.94
CA LYS A 75 14.67 3.36 3.83
C LYS A 75 14.97 4.04 2.49
N GLY A 76 14.36 3.56 1.41
CA GLY A 76 14.58 4.11 0.08
C GLY A 76 13.56 5.18 -0.33
N ALA A 77 12.61 5.52 0.54
CA ALA A 77 11.52 6.42 0.17
C ALA A 77 11.83 7.87 0.49
N ASP A 78 11.38 8.76 -0.39
CA ASP A 78 11.40 10.21 -0.15
C ASP A 78 10.15 10.64 0.62
N ILE A 79 9.03 9.98 0.38
CA ILE A 79 7.74 10.25 1.04
C ILE A 79 7.14 8.92 1.49
N VAL A 80 6.59 8.91 2.70
CA VAL A 80 5.91 7.74 3.24
C VAL A 80 4.45 8.09 3.52
N PHE A 81 3.53 7.35 2.90
CA PHE A 81 2.10 7.46 3.19
C PHE A 81 1.66 6.28 4.03
N ILE A 82 0.95 6.55 5.11
CA ILE A 82 0.39 5.51 5.97
C ILE A 82 -1.10 5.38 5.65
N ALA A 83 -1.45 4.30 4.95
CA ALA A 83 -2.81 4.02 4.51
C ALA A 83 -3.36 2.75 5.14
N VAL A 84 -2.91 2.44 6.35
CA VAL A 84 -3.43 1.29 7.09
C VAL A 84 -4.85 1.59 7.58
N GLY A 85 -5.67 0.55 7.64
CA GLY A 85 -7.04 0.70 8.08
C GLY A 85 -7.13 1.19 9.53
N THR A 86 -8.10 2.08 9.77
CA THR A 86 -8.42 2.54 11.12
C THR A 86 -9.85 2.13 11.41
N PRO A 87 -10.09 0.83 11.73
CA PRO A 87 -11.46 0.36 11.92
C PRO A 87 -12.15 1.10 13.06
N THR A 88 -13.39 1.48 12.82
CA THR A 88 -14.21 2.14 13.83
C THR A 88 -14.55 1.14 14.92
N ARG A 89 -14.35 1.52 16.18
CA ARG A 89 -14.73 0.68 17.30
C ARG A 89 -16.23 0.55 17.38
N ARG A 90 -16.67 -0.66 17.63
CA ARG A 90 -18.09 -0.95 17.76
C ARG A 90 -18.70 -0.16 18.92
N GLY A 91 -19.74 0.61 18.61
CA GLY A 91 -20.48 1.39 19.61
C GLY A 91 -19.83 2.69 20.04
N GLY A 92 -18.59 2.96 19.64
CA GLY A 92 -17.86 4.14 20.09
C GLY A 92 -17.69 5.24 19.09
N GLY A 93 -17.78 4.92 17.82
CA GLY A 93 -17.53 5.91 16.77
C GLY A 93 -16.09 6.40 16.68
N HIS A 94 -15.19 5.77 17.43
CA HIS A 94 -13.77 6.13 17.42
C HIS A 94 -12.97 5.17 16.55
N ALA A 95 -12.07 5.71 15.76
CA ALA A 95 -11.15 4.90 14.97
C ALA A 95 -10.15 4.20 15.90
N ASP A 96 -9.81 2.97 15.54
CA ASP A 96 -8.75 2.25 16.25
C ASP A 96 -7.41 2.66 15.65
N LEU A 97 -6.63 3.41 16.41
CA LEU A 97 -5.35 3.93 15.97
C LEU A 97 -4.17 3.00 16.22
N SER A 98 -4.41 1.81 16.78
CA SER A 98 -3.32 0.88 17.11
C SER A 98 -2.49 0.49 15.89
N TYR A 99 -3.13 0.29 14.73
CA TYR A 99 -2.42 -0.04 13.49
C TYR A 99 -1.56 1.13 12.99
N VAL A 100 -2.06 2.35 13.15
CA VAL A 100 -1.32 3.55 12.75
C VAL A 100 -0.09 3.71 13.63
N TYR A 101 -0.23 3.55 14.93
CA TYR A 101 0.91 3.65 15.85
C TYR A 101 1.95 2.56 15.61
N ALA A 102 1.52 1.32 15.35
CA ALA A 102 2.45 0.23 15.04
C ALA A 102 3.25 0.51 13.77
N ALA A 103 2.58 0.99 12.72
CA ALA A 103 3.26 1.34 11.47
C ALA A 103 4.24 2.50 11.69
N ALA A 104 3.83 3.53 12.42
CA ALA A 104 4.69 4.68 12.70
C ALA A 104 5.92 4.27 13.53
N GLU A 105 5.75 3.37 14.49
CA GLU A 105 6.86 2.85 15.30
C GLU A 105 7.91 2.14 14.44
N GLU A 106 7.48 1.33 13.49
CA GLU A 106 8.40 0.63 12.60
C GLU A 106 9.14 1.59 11.66
N ILE A 107 8.54 2.71 11.29
CA ILE A 107 9.16 3.74 10.48
C ILE A 107 10.20 4.51 11.29
N GLY A 108 9.85 4.84 12.51
CA GLY A 108 10.72 5.58 13.42
C GLY A 108 11.80 4.71 14.00
#